data_c647b8477db6049927d463b708329900
#
_entry.id   c647b8477db6049927d463b708329900
#
_cell.length_a   1.000
_cell.length_b   1.000
_cell.length_c   1.000
_cell.angle_alpha   90.00
_cell.angle_beta   90.00
_cell.angle_gamma   90.00
#
_symmetry.space_group_name_H-M   'P 1'
#
loop_
_entity.id
_entity.type
_entity.pdbx_description
1 polymer ?
#
loop_
_entity_poly.entity_id
_entity_poly.type
_entity_poly.pdbx_seq_one_letter_code
_entity_poly.pdbx_strand_id
1 'polypeptide(L)'
;VKFVLMPCESAFESCFCVDMGTNKSDNYDASIELKDGQFLVDSREDSWNKFLANDGCKELEVVPSYVKETKTKINVPEGLSTKIFNSKMWDEYDSRCINCGRCNFVCPTCTCFTMQDIFYTDNGKVGERRKVWAACMVDGFTNVAGGGAYRKNNGQRMRFKVMHKVYDYKKRNGYHMCVGCGRCDDICPEYISFSNCINKLEAAVKEVDGNETK
;
A
#
# COMPACT_ATOMS: atom_id res chain seq x y z
N VAL A 1 3.53 -5.11 21.28
CA VAL A 1 2.70 -5.69 20.21
C VAL A 1 3.40 -6.96 19.76
N LYS A 2 2.63 -8.05 19.58
CA LYS A 2 3.11 -9.30 19.02
C LYS A 2 2.51 -9.49 17.63
N PHE A 3 3.29 -10.03 16.72
CA PHE A 3 2.88 -10.28 15.35
C PHE A 3 2.72 -11.78 15.11
N VAL A 4 1.52 -12.17 14.71
CA VAL A 4 1.23 -13.53 14.26
C VAL A 4 1.05 -13.51 12.75
N LEU A 5 1.94 -14.19 12.05
CA LEU A 5 1.92 -14.29 10.60
C LEU A 5 0.91 -15.38 10.18
N MET A 6 0.03 -15.01 9.27
CA MET A 6 -0.77 -15.97 8.50
C MET A 6 -0.28 -15.95 7.04
N PRO A 7 0.50 -16.92 6.63
CA PRO A 7 1.03 -16.95 5.27
C PRO A 7 -0.09 -17.22 4.25
N CYS A 8 0.07 -16.69 3.04
CA CYS A 8 -0.85 -16.94 1.94
C CYS A 8 -0.39 -18.15 1.14
N GLU A 9 -1.24 -19.16 0.97
CA GLU A 9 -1.01 -20.30 0.08
C GLU A 9 -1.24 -19.96 -1.39
N SER A 10 -2.19 -19.07 -1.65
CA SER A 10 -2.56 -18.62 -2.99
C SER A 10 -2.73 -17.12 -3.07
N ALA A 11 -2.48 -16.54 -4.23
CA ALA A 11 -2.68 -15.12 -4.50
C ALA A 11 -4.06 -14.88 -5.13
N PHE A 12 -4.67 -13.75 -4.82
CA PHE A 12 -5.79 -13.22 -5.60
C PHE A 12 -5.32 -12.76 -6.98
N GLU A 13 -6.23 -12.63 -7.93
CA GLU A 13 -5.90 -12.27 -9.32
C GLU A 13 -5.19 -10.91 -9.45
N SER A 14 -5.58 -9.95 -8.63
CA SER A 14 -5.01 -8.60 -8.58
C SER A 14 -3.70 -8.50 -7.80
N CYS A 15 -3.30 -9.54 -7.05
CA CYS A 15 -2.07 -9.51 -6.27
C CYS A 15 -0.82 -9.46 -7.15
N PHE A 16 0.15 -8.65 -6.74
CA PHE A 16 1.50 -8.56 -7.30
C PHE A 16 2.58 -8.46 -6.22
N CYS A 17 2.31 -9.07 -5.05
CA CYS A 17 3.19 -9.02 -3.89
C CYS A 17 4.55 -9.69 -4.13
N VAL A 18 4.61 -10.72 -4.99
CA VAL A 18 5.86 -11.41 -5.33
C VAL A 18 6.82 -10.45 -6.03
N ASP A 19 6.36 -9.70 -7.02
CA ASP A 19 7.18 -8.74 -7.76
C ASP A 19 7.55 -7.51 -6.90
N MET A 20 6.77 -7.23 -5.84
CA MET A 20 7.12 -6.21 -4.83
C MET A 20 8.08 -6.72 -3.75
N GLY A 21 8.36 -8.02 -3.71
CA GLY A 21 9.19 -8.65 -2.67
C GLY A 21 8.53 -8.65 -1.27
N THR A 22 7.20 -8.64 -1.20
CA THR A 22 6.43 -8.51 0.04
C THR A 22 5.54 -9.72 0.36
N ASN A 23 5.74 -10.81 -0.38
CA ASN A 23 4.99 -12.07 -0.22
C ASN A 23 5.43 -12.90 0.99
N LYS A 24 6.55 -12.55 1.62
CA LYS A 24 7.11 -13.24 2.78
C LYS A 24 7.68 -12.26 3.79
N SER A 25 7.78 -12.69 5.04
CA SER A 25 8.41 -11.92 6.12
C SER A 25 9.04 -12.86 7.12
N ASP A 26 10.19 -12.49 7.65
CA ASP A 26 10.85 -13.15 8.77
C ASP A 26 10.66 -12.37 10.09
N ASN A 27 9.94 -11.25 10.05
CA ASN A 27 9.66 -10.39 11.20
C ASN A 27 8.30 -10.73 11.81
N TYR A 28 8.22 -11.83 12.57
CA TYR A 28 7.03 -12.26 13.30
C TYR A 28 7.42 -13.00 14.59
N ASP A 29 6.53 -13.02 15.56
CA ASP A 29 6.69 -13.73 16.84
C ASP A 29 6.19 -15.18 16.75
N ALA A 30 5.15 -15.40 15.94
CA ALA A 30 4.66 -16.73 15.59
C ALA A 30 4.04 -16.72 14.18
N SER A 31 3.94 -17.91 13.57
CA SER A 31 3.12 -18.08 12.37
C SER A 31 2.08 -19.18 12.59
N ILE A 32 0.92 -19.04 11.95
CA ILE A 32 -0.16 -20.04 11.98
C ILE A 32 -0.61 -20.30 10.54
N GLU A 33 -0.58 -21.55 10.12
CA GLU A 33 -1.03 -22.02 8.82
C GLU A 33 -2.02 -23.17 9.00
N LEU A 34 -3.10 -23.19 8.22
CA LEU A 34 -4.03 -24.33 8.17
C LEU A 34 -3.69 -25.18 6.96
N LYS A 35 -3.26 -26.42 7.19
CA LYS A 35 -2.89 -27.35 6.13
C LYS A 35 -3.47 -28.72 6.41
N ASP A 36 -4.16 -29.29 5.45
CA ASP A 36 -4.79 -30.61 5.56
C ASP A 36 -5.68 -30.78 6.79
N GLY A 37 -6.37 -29.71 7.20
CA GLY A 37 -7.24 -29.67 8.37
C GLY A 37 -6.49 -29.61 9.71
N GLN A 38 -5.20 -29.38 9.70
CA GLN A 38 -4.35 -29.22 10.88
C GLN A 38 -3.78 -27.81 10.94
N PHE A 39 -3.66 -27.27 12.17
CA PHE A 39 -2.95 -26.03 12.38
C PHE A 39 -1.46 -26.30 12.56
N LEU A 40 -0.65 -25.73 11.70
CA LEU A 40 0.80 -25.69 11.82
C LEU A 40 1.19 -24.37 12.48
N VAL A 41 1.92 -24.44 13.58
CA VAL A 41 2.33 -23.26 14.36
C VAL A 41 3.84 -23.25 14.49
N ASP A 42 4.48 -22.19 13.98
CA ASP A 42 5.89 -21.88 14.27
C ASP A 42 5.92 -20.79 15.34
N SER A 43 6.47 -21.07 16.49
CA SER A 43 6.60 -20.13 17.61
C SER A 43 8.07 -19.79 17.83
N ARG A 44 8.39 -18.51 17.74
CA ARG A 44 9.72 -17.97 17.98
C ARG A 44 9.90 -17.42 19.39
N GLU A 45 8.85 -17.53 20.23
CA GLU A 45 8.87 -17.06 21.60
C GLU A 45 8.56 -18.17 22.61
N ASP A 46 9.44 -18.34 23.58
CA ASP A 46 9.29 -19.35 24.64
C ASP A 46 8.01 -19.16 25.45
N SER A 47 7.52 -17.94 25.58
CA SER A 47 6.28 -17.64 26.31
C SER A 47 5.05 -18.33 25.72
N TRP A 48 5.07 -18.71 24.45
CA TRP A 48 3.98 -19.37 23.74
C TRP A 48 4.10 -20.89 23.77
N ASN A 49 5.32 -21.43 23.96
CA ASN A 49 5.60 -22.85 23.96
C ASN A 49 4.79 -23.59 25.02
N LYS A 50 4.51 -22.96 26.17
CA LYS A 50 3.65 -23.52 27.21
C LYS A 50 2.21 -23.82 26.78
N PHE A 51 1.71 -23.10 25.78
CA PHE A 51 0.37 -23.34 25.24
C PHE A 51 0.37 -24.41 24.15
N LEU A 52 1.54 -24.64 23.51
CA LEU A 52 1.72 -25.65 22.47
C LEU A 52 2.11 -27.02 23.05
N ALA A 53 2.60 -27.06 24.29
CA ALA A 53 3.01 -28.29 24.97
C ALA A 53 1.80 -29.06 25.58
N ASN A 54 0.77 -29.33 24.76
CA ASN A 54 -0.41 -30.09 25.15
C ASN A 54 -0.41 -31.46 24.46
N ASP A 55 -1.11 -32.45 25.05
CA ASP A 55 -1.17 -33.85 24.60
C ASP A 55 -1.68 -34.01 23.14
N GLY A 56 -2.33 -33.00 22.57
CA GLY A 56 -2.79 -32.99 21.20
C GLY A 56 -1.80 -32.40 20.18
N CYS A 57 -0.69 -31.82 20.62
CA CYS A 57 0.30 -31.20 19.75
C CYS A 57 1.44 -32.19 19.43
N LYS A 58 1.92 -32.13 18.19
CA LYS A 58 3.12 -32.88 17.77
C LYS A 58 4.17 -31.87 17.35
N GLU A 59 5.40 -32.08 17.77
CA GLU A 59 6.53 -31.28 17.33
C GLU A 59 6.93 -31.71 15.92
N LEU A 60 6.98 -30.74 15.02
CA LEU A 60 7.34 -30.91 13.60
C LEU A 60 8.25 -29.75 13.18
N GLU A 61 9.11 -29.99 12.20
CA GLU A 61 9.81 -28.90 11.55
C GLU A 61 8.85 -28.20 10.56
N VAL A 62 8.47 -26.97 10.90
CA VAL A 62 7.50 -26.17 10.13
C VAL A 62 8.17 -24.94 9.56
N VAL A 63 8.04 -24.74 8.27
CA VAL A 63 8.40 -23.49 7.59
C VAL A 63 7.15 -22.92 6.97
N PRO A 64 6.79 -21.66 7.24
CA PRO A 64 5.59 -21.04 6.68
C PRO A 64 5.59 -21.11 5.15
N SER A 65 4.45 -21.46 4.57
CA SER A 65 4.25 -21.48 3.13
C SER A 65 4.07 -20.04 2.63
N TYR A 66 4.58 -19.75 1.44
CA TYR A 66 4.41 -18.43 0.83
C TYR A 66 4.04 -18.56 -0.64
N VAL A 67 3.20 -17.63 -1.11
CA VAL A 67 2.92 -17.48 -2.54
C VAL A 67 4.24 -17.25 -3.29
N LYS A 68 4.49 -18.07 -4.30
CA LYS A 68 5.70 -18.01 -5.12
C LYS A 68 5.50 -17.25 -6.43
N GLU A 69 4.23 -17.13 -6.85
CA GLU A 69 3.87 -16.56 -8.14
C GLU A 69 2.54 -15.83 -8.06
N THR A 70 2.40 -14.74 -8.81
CA THR A 70 1.18 -13.94 -8.95
C THR A 70 0.81 -13.79 -10.42
N LYS A 71 -0.50 -13.70 -10.73
CA LYS A 71 -0.97 -13.49 -12.10
C LYS A 71 -0.62 -12.09 -12.61
N THR A 72 -0.91 -11.08 -11.80
CA THR A 72 -0.54 -9.70 -12.10
C THR A 72 0.95 -9.52 -11.92
N LYS A 73 1.63 -9.03 -12.96
CA LYS A 73 3.08 -8.78 -12.96
C LYS A 73 3.35 -7.30 -13.02
N ILE A 74 4.36 -6.87 -12.28
CA ILE A 74 4.84 -5.50 -12.30
C ILE A 74 6.36 -5.46 -12.42
N ASN A 75 6.83 -4.33 -12.97
CA ASN A 75 8.23 -3.97 -12.95
C ASN A 75 8.36 -2.54 -12.43
N VAL A 76 9.05 -2.37 -11.30
CA VAL A 76 9.43 -1.04 -10.82
C VAL A 76 10.79 -0.71 -11.41
N PRO A 77 10.89 0.26 -12.33
CA PRO A 77 12.15 0.54 -13.00
C PRO A 77 13.21 1.06 -12.02
N GLU A 78 14.45 0.70 -12.29
CA GLU A 78 15.60 1.35 -11.67
C GLU A 78 15.76 2.78 -12.17
N GLY A 79 16.42 3.64 -11.41
CA GLY A 79 16.67 5.03 -11.82
C GLY A 79 15.47 5.97 -11.67
N LEU A 80 14.39 5.56 -10.97
CA LEU A 80 13.30 6.47 -10.65
C LEU A 80 13.83 7.75 -9.96
N SER A 81 13.38 8.88 -10.44
CA SER A 81 13.74 10.19 -9.90
C SER A 81 12.54 11.14 -9.92
N THR A 82 12.69 12.31 -9.33
CA THR A 82 11.66 13.36 -9.37
C THR A 82 11.43 13.95 -10.76
N LYS A 83 12.32 13.72 -11.74
CA LYS A 83 12.15 14.13 -13.12
C LYS A 83 10.86 13.59 -13.76
N ILE A 84 10.46 12.36 -13.36
CA ILE A 84 9.23 11.72 -13.82
C ILE A 84 7.96 12.51 -13.47
N PHE A 85 8.07 13.50 -12.59
CA PHE A 85 6.95 14.40 -12.28
C PHE A 85 6.48 15.22 -13.47
N ASN A 86 7.33 15.39 -14.47
CA ASN A 86 7.06 16.12 -15.70
C ASN A 86 6.60 15.23 -16.87
N SER A 87 6.51 13.92 -16.66
CA SER A 87 6.02 13.00 -17.69
C SER A 87 4.54 13.22 -17.97
N LYS A 88 4.16 13.13 -19.24
CA LYS A 88 2.77 13.22 -19.71
C LYS A 88 1.91 12.02 -19.29
N MET A 89 2.51 10.92 -18.80
CA MET A 89 1.78 9.77 -18.32
C MET A 89 0.74 10.11 -17.24
N TRP A 90 0.94 11.22 -16.52
CA TRP A 90 0.03 11.64 -15.45
C TRP A 90 -1.26 12.28 -15.93
N ASP A 91 -1.26 12.83 -17.17
CA ASP A 91 -2.39 13.59 -17.71
C ASP A 91 -3.63 12.70 -17.93
N GLU A 92 -3.45 11.42 -18.23
CA GLU A 92 -4.59 10.49 -18.39
C GLU A 92 -5.46 10.39 -17.15
N TYR A 93 -4.89 10.62 -15.97
CA TYR A 93 -5.62 10.49 -14.70
C TYR A 93 -6.46 11.74 -14.38
N ASP A 94 -6.26 12.85 -15.07
CA ASP A 94 -7.08 14.04 -14.90
C ASP A 94 -8.51 13.81 -15.34
N SER A 95 -8.71 13.07 -16.43
CA SER A 95 -10.04 12.73 -16.94
C SER A 95 -10.61 11.43 -16.37
N ARG A 96 -9.76 10.46 -16.03
CA ARG A 96 -10.21 9.13 -15.59
C ARG A 96 -10.54 9.05 -14.11
N CYS A 97 -9.83 9.79 -13.26
CA CYS A 97 -9.99 9.67 -11.81
C CYS A 97 -11.11 10.60 -11.31
N ILE A 98 -12.06 10.06 -10.55
CA ILE A 98 -13.19 10.79 -9.97
C ILE A 98 -12.96 11.23 -8.51
N ASN A 99 -11.74 11.18 -8.01
CA ASN A 99 -11.37 11.62 -6.64
C ASN A 99 -12.08 10.90 -5.49
N CYS A 100 -12.62 9.72 -5.69
CA CYS A 100 -13.39 9.02 -4.65
C CYS A 100 -12.55 8.56 -3.45
N GLY A 101 -11.22 8.48 -3.58
CA GLY A 101 -10.30 8.07 -2.52
C GLY A 101 -10.32 6.59 -2.12
N ARG A 102 -11.23 5.75 -2.69
CA ARG A 102 -11.38 4.34 -2.33
C ARG A 102 -10.08 3.57 -2.35
N CYS A 103 -9.23 3.80 -3.36
CA CYS A 103 -7.94 3.17 -3.50
C CYS A 103 -6.93 3.47 -2.37
N ASN A 104 -7.14 4.55 -1.60
CA ASN A 104 -6.38 4.85 -0.39
C ASN A 104 -7.04 4.27 0.85
N PHE A 105 -8.38 4.32 0.93
CA PHE A 105 -9.11 3.82 2.10
C PHE A 105 -9.00 2.29 2.23
N VAL A 106 -8.90 1.55 1.12
CA VAL A 106 -8.72 0.09 1.13
C VAL A 106 -7.25 -0.33 1.32
N CYS A 107 -6.32 0.60 1.18
CA CYS A 107 -4.89 0.27 1.20
C CYS A 107 -4.38 0.09 2.64
N PRO A 108 -3.80 -1.08 3.00
CA PRO A 108 -3.33 -1.36 4.35
C PRO A 108 -2.15 -0.49 4.80
N THR A 109 -1.42 0.11 3.84
CA THR A 109 -0.26 0.96 4.13
C THR A 109 -0.55 2.45 4.00
N CYS A 110 -1.80 2.87 3.70
CA CYS A 110 -2.18 4.27 3.68
C CYS A 110 -2.64 4.71 5.07
N THR A 111 -1.97 5.71 5.64
CA THR A 111 -2.23 6.25 6.98
C THR A 111 -2.59 7.73 6.97
N CYS A 112 -3.01 8.26 5.82
CA CYS A 112 -3.43 9.64 5.70
C CYS A 112 -4.62 9.92 6.61
N PHE A 113 -4.58 11.05 7.32
CA PHE A 113 -5.65 11.48 8.21
C PHE A 113 -5.83 12.99 8.14
N THR A 114 -6.97 13.45 8.61
CA THR A 114 -7.24 14.85 8.93
C THR A 114 -7.82 14.96 10.33
N MET A 115 -7.88 16.16 10.86
CA MET A 115 -8.51 16.46 12.14
C MET A 115 -9.85 17.09 11.88
N GLN A 116 -10.88 16.61 12.57
CA GLN A 116 -12.24 17.14 12.52
C GLN A 116 -12.63 17.63 13.91
N ASP A 117 -13.04 18.90 13.99
CA ASP A 117 -13.57 19.49 15.21
C ASP A 117 -15.09 19.28 15.21
N ILE A 118 -15.60 18.68 16.28
CA ILE A 118 -17.03 18.43 16.51
C ILE A 118 -17.40 19.19 17.78
N PHE A 119 -18.30 20.15 17.65
CA PHE A 119 -18.84 20.90 18.78
C PHE A 119 -20.15 20.30 19.26
N TYR A 120 -20.28 20.10 20.57
CA TYR A 120 -21.47 19.54 21.19
C TYR A 120 -22.50 20.59 21.58
N THR A 121 -22.10 21.85 21.57
CA THR A 121 -22.95 22.99 21.92
C THR A 121 -22.77 24.09 20.89
N ASP A 122 -23.84 24.87 20.66
CA ASP A 122 -23.85 25.96 19.68
C ASP A 122 -22.87 27.09 20.01
N ASN A 123 -22.47 27.23 21.30
CA ASN A 123 -21.51 28.23 21.72
C ASN A 123 -20.04 27.86 21.44
N GLY A 124 -19.79 26.67 20.89
CA GLY A 124 -18.44 26.21 20.53
C GLY A 124 -17.47 25.98 21.69
N LYS A 125 -17.95 26.01 22.95
CA LYS A 125 -17.07 25.87 24.12
C LYS A 125 -16.79 24.45 24.56
N VAL A 126 -17.62 23.50 24.12
CA VAL A 126 -17.50 22.08 24.45
C VAL A 126 -17.52 21.26 23.17
N GLY A 127 -16.52 20.45 22.99
CA GLY A 127 -16.38 19.64 21.80
C GLY A 127 -15.21 18.69 21.89
N GLU A 128 -14.95 18.02 20.79
CA GLU A 128 -13.79 17.13 20.63
C GLU A 128 -13.12 17.36 19.28
N ARG A 129 -11.84 17.05 19.22
CA ARG A 129 -11.07 16.99 17.97
C ARG A 129 -10.80 15.53 17.64
N ARG A 130 -11.36 15.03 16.55
CA ARG A 130 -11.19 13.67 16.09
C ARG A 130 -10.16 13.57 14.98
N LYS A 131 -9.29 12.57 15.09
CA LYS A 131 -8.51 12.09 13.97
C LYS A 131 -9.40 11.21 13.10
N VAL A 132 -9.66 11.62 11.88
CA VAL A 132 -10.47 10.86 10.90
C VAL A 132 -9.64 10.48 9.70
N TRP A 133 -9.95 9.35 9.09
CA TRP A 133 -9.26 8.91 7.89
C TRP A 133 -9.47 9.91 6.76
N ALA A 134 -8.39 10.13 6.00
CA ALA A 134 -8.39 10.98 4.82
C ALA A 134 -7.62 10.29 3.69
N ALA A 135 -7.70 10.83 2.49
CA ALA A 135 -7.02 10.26 1.33
C ALA A 135 -6.35 11.36 0.50
N CYS A 136 -5.08 11.14 0.17
CA CYS A 136 -4.34 12.06 -0.71
C CYS A 136 -4.90 12.13 -2.14
N MET A 137 -5.80 11.21 -2.50
CA MET A 137 -6.52 11.19 -3.76
C MET A 137 -7.83 12.00 -3.73
N VAL A 138 -8.30 12.39 -2.56
CA VAL A 138 -9.51 13.24 -2.41
C VAL A 138 -9.14 14.70 -2.58
N ASP A 139 -10.01 15.46 -3.23
CA ASP A 139 -9.84 16.90 -3.38
C ASP A 139 -9.87 17.62 -2.03
N GLY A 140 -9.15 18.70 -1.92
CA GLY A 140 -9.05 19.47 -0.68
C GLY A 140 -8.07 18.94 0.37
N PHE A 141 -7.65 17.66 0.33
CA PHE A 141 -6.73 17.10 1.32
C PHE A 141 -5.39 17.84 1.42
N THR A 142 -4.92 18.44 0.33
CA THR A 142 -3.66 19.18 0.28
C THR A 142 -3.84 20.70 0.21
N ASN A 143 -5.05 21.18 0.51
CA ASN A 143 -5.31 22.60 0.61
C ASN A 143 -4.62 23.19 1.83
N VAL A 144 -4.13 24.41 1.69
CA VAL A 144 -3.45 25.14 2.75
C VAL A 144 -4.12 26.47 3.01
N ALA A 145 -3.88 27.04 4.17
CA ALA A 145 -4.35 28.38 4.50
C ALA A 145 -3.92 29.39 3.43
N GLY A 146 -4.81 30.33 3.10
CA GLY A 146 -4.59 31.29 2.02
C GLY A 146 -5.06 30.83 0.64
N GLY A 147 -5.79 29.71 0.54
CA GLY A 147 -6.42 29.24 -0.70
C GLY A 147 -5.49 28.50 -1.67
N GLY A 148 -4.28 28.15 -1.25
CA GLY A 148 -3.35 27.36 -2.02
C GLY A 148 -3.63 25.85 -1.92
N ALA A 149 -3.14 25.08 -2.91
CA ALA A 149 -3.14 23.61 -2.87
C ALA A 149 -1.86 23.05 -3.49
N TYR A 150 -1.25 22.06 -2.83
CA TYR A 150 -0.06 21.40 -3.36
C TYR A 150 -0.36 20.52 -4.58
N ARG A 151 -1.59 20.02 -4.70
CA ARG A 151 -2.03 19.15 -5.81
C ARG A 151 -3.37 19.64 -6.32
N LYS A 152 -3.34 20.19 -7.55
CA LYS A 152 -4.49 20.90 -8.13
C LYS A 152 -5.39 19.97 -8.97
N ASN A 153 -4.82 18.91 -9.53
CA ASN A 153 -5.52 17.99 -10.43
C ASN A 153 -5.27 16.52 -10.06
N ASN A 154 -5.99 15.61 -10.72
CA ASN A 154 -5.97 14.19 -10.41
C ASN A 154 -4.67 13.51 -10.84
N GLY A 155 -4.07 13.93 -11.94
CA GLY A 155 -2.77 13.46 -12.38
C GLY A 155 -1.69 13.73 -11.32
N GLN A 156 -1.67 14.93 -10.74
CA GLN A 156 -0.76 15.27 -9.64
C GLN A 156 -1.01 14.42 -8.38
N ARG A 157 -2.27 14.10 -8.08
CA ARG A 157 -2.61 13.22 -6.95
C ARG A 157 -2.17 11.79 -7.21
N MET A 158 -2.42 11.26 -8.42
CA MET A 158 -1.98 9.92 -8.81
C MET A 158 -0.45 9.82 -8.80
N ARG A 159 0.24 10.80 -9.39
CA ARG A 159 1.69 10.92 -9.34
C ARG A 159 2.22 10.81 -7.92
N PHE A 160 1.67 11.60 -7.01
CA PHE A 160 2.08 11.56 -5.61
C PHE A 160 1.85 10.19 -4.99
N LYS A 161 0.66 9.61 -5.18
CA LYS A 161 0.33 8.29 -4.64
C LYS A 161 1.33 7.24 -5.12
N VAL A 162 1.62 7.20 -6.42
CA VAL A 162 2.53 6.21 -7.01
C VAL A 162 3.95 6.43 -6.51
N MET A 163 4.48 7.63 -6.69
CA MET A 163 5.87 7.93 -6.33
C MET A 163 6.12 7.82 -4.83
N HIS A 164 5.14 8.18 -3.99
CA HIS A 164 5.25 7.98 -2.56
C HIS A 164 5.42 6.50 -2.18
N LYS A 165 4.69 5.59 -2.86
CA LYS A 165 4.71 4.16 -2.54
C LYS A 165 5.90 3.39 -3.12
N VAL A 166 6.38 3.79 -4.30
CA VAL A 166 7.43 3.02 -4.99
C VAL A 166 8.79 3.71 -5.02
N TYR A 167 8.85 5.01 -4.77
CA TYR A 167 10.09 5.78 -4.81
C TYR A 167 10.44 6.43 -3.47
N ASP A 168 9.63 7.42 -2.99
CA ASP A 168 9.98 8.22 -1.81
C ASP A 168 10.16 7.38 -0.56
N TYR A 169 9.27 6.43 -0.34
CA TYR A 169 9.32 5.58 0.84
C TYR A 169 10.52 4.63 0.78
N LYS A 170 10.77 4.02 -0.38
CA LYS A 170 11.94 3.16 -0.59
C LYS A 170 13.24 3.92 -0.37
N LYS A 171 13.34 5.15 -0.87
CA LYS A 171 14.51 6.00 -0.67
C LYS A 171 14.83 6.27 0.81
N ARG A 172 13.79 6.37 1.65
CA ARG A 172 13.95 6.66 3.09
C ARG A 172 14.12 5.41 3.94
N ASN A 173 13.44 4.32 3.59
CA ASN A 173 13.30 3.14 4.46
C ASN A 173 13.94 1.87 3.87
N GLY A 174 14.45 1.90 2.65
CA GLY A 174 15.09 0.76 1.99
C GLY A 174 14.14 -0.23 1.30
N TYR A 175 12.82 -0.11 1.50
CA TYR A 175 11.79 -0.98 0.92
C TYR A 175 10.57 -0.19 0.47
N HIS A 176 9.77 -0.78 -0.44
CA HIS A 176 8.58 -0.14 -0.97
C HIS A 176 7.45 -0.06 0.07
N MET A 177 6.67 1.02 0.05
CA MET A 177 5.46 1.14 0.86
C MET A 177 4.31 0.29 0.31
N CYS A 178 4.29 0.03 -0.99
CA CYS A 178 3.29 -0.84 -1.60
C CYS A 178 3.60 -2.29 -1.28
N VAL A 179 2.60 -3.02 -0.78
CA VAL A 179 2.71 -4.47 -0.48
C VAL A 179 2.15 -5.35 -1.59
N GLY A 180 1.77 -4.80 -2.73
CA GLY A 180 1.31 -5.57 -3.88
C GLY A 180 0.03 -6.37 -3.68
N CYS A 181 -0.84 -5.95 -2.75
CA CYS A 181 -2.08 -6.69 -2.43
C CYS A 181 -3.22 -6.53 -3.46
N GLY A 182 -3.09 -5.65 -4.45
CA GLY A 182 -4.06 -5.45 -5.53
C GLY A 182 -5.40 -4.81 -5.17
N ARG A 183 -5.74 -4.65 -3.89
CA ARG A 183 -7.06 -4.14 -3.45
C ARG A 183 -7.44 -2.80 -4.08
N CYS A 184 -6.47 -1.95 -4.40
CA CYS A 184 -6.73 -0.66 -5.04
C CYS A 184 -7.15 -0.79 -6.50
N ASP A 185 -6.76 -1.86 -7.18
CA ASP A 185 -7.19 -2.17 -8.54
C ASP A 185 -8.63 -2.71 -8.51
N ASP A 186 -8.94 -3.61 -7.57
CA ASP A 186 -10.27 -4.22 -7.43
C ASP A 186 -11.36 -3.21 -7.05
N ILE A 187 -11.03 -2.24 -6.18
CA ILE A 187 -12.04 -1.31 -5.64
C ILE A 187 -12.30 -0.09 -6.55
N CYS A 188 -11.49 0.14 -7.58
CA CYS A 188 -11.59 1.34 -8.40
C CYS A 188 -12.82 1.32 -9.30
N PRO A 189 -13.81 2.24 -9.13
CA PRO A 189 -15.01 2.27 -9.96
C PRO A 189 -14.72 2.68 -11.40
N GLU A 190 -13.59 3.33 -11.65
CA GLU A 190 -13.13 3.76 -12.98
C GLU A 190 -12.12 2.77 -13.58
N TYR A 191 -11.95 1.61 -12.99
CA TYR A 191 -11.03 0.56 -13.45
C TYR A 191 -9.60 1.08 -13.70
N ILE A 192 -9.14 2.02 -12.87
CA ILE A 192 -7.76 2.48 -12.89
C ILE A 192 -6.90 1.45 -12.18
N SER A 193 -6.03 0.78 -12.94
CA SER A 193 -5.10 -0.20 -12.41
C SER A 193 -3.84 0.49 -11.88
N PHE A 194 -3.55 0.30 -10.61
CA PHE A 194 -2.34 0.79 -9.98
C PHE A 194 -1.10 -0.01 -10.42
N SER A 195 -1.26 -1.31 -10.63
CA SER A 195 -0.22 -2.18 -11.18
C SER A 195 0.19 -1.73 -12.60
N ASN A 196 -0.78 -1.45 -13.47
CA ASN A 196 -0.49 -0.89 -14.79
C ASN A 196 0.14 0.50 -14.72
N CYS A 197 -0.24 1.33 -13.74
CA CYS A 197 0.38 2.62 -13.54
C CYS A 197 1.88 2.46 -13.18
N ILE A 198 2.23 1.48 -12.34
CA ILE A 198 3.63 1.15 -12.04
C ILE A 198 4.37 0.73 -13.31
N ASN A 199 3.80 -0.14 -14.13
CA ASN A 199 4.42 -0.63 -15.36
C ASN A 199 4.68 0.49 -16.40
N LYS A 200 3.87 1.55 -16.40
CA LYS A 200 4.08 2.73 -17.25
C LYS A 200 5.29 3.57 -16.84
N LEU A 201 5.79 3.42 -15.61
CA LEU A 201 6.92 4.23 -15.12
C LEU A 201 8.20 4.02 -15.94
N GLU A 202 8.41 2.83 -16.50
CA GLU A 202 9.60 2.58 -17.33
C GLU A 202 9.61 3.45 -18.60
N ALA A 203 8.46 3.54 -19.28
CA ALA A 203 8.31 4.39 -20.45
C ALA A 203 8.45 5.89 -20.08
N ALA A 204 7.93 6.28 -18.93
CA ALA A 204 8.02 7.64 -18.43
C ALA A 204 9.45 8.05 -18.05
N VAL A 205 10.26 7.13 -17.51
CA VAL A 205 11.69 7.39 -17.28
C VAL A 205 12.39 7.66 -18.61
N LYS A 206 12.16 6.81 -19.62
CA LYS A 206 12.77 6.99 -20.96
C LYS A 206 12.31 8.29 -21.62
N GLU A 207 11.04 8.70 -21.43
CA GLU A 207 10.50 9.98 -21.95
C GLU A 207 11.26 11.18 -21.37
N VAL A 208 11.42 11.23 -20.05
CA VAL A 208 12.04 12.41 -19.41
C VAL A 208 13.55 12.47 -19.61
N ASP A 209 14.23 11.35 -19.67
CA ASP A 209 15.67 11.30 -19.95
C ASP A 209 15.97 11.64 -21.42
N GLY A 210 15.12 11.21 -22.37
CA GLY A 210 15.25 11.54 -23.79
C GLY A 210 14.98 13.01 -24.13
N ASN A 211 14.27 13.73 -23.28
CA ASN A 211 14.03 15.18 -23.45
C ASN A 211 15.20 16.05 -22.98
N GLU A 212 16.14 15.52 -22.20
CA GLU A 212 17.34 16.24 -21.78
C GLU A 212 18.47 16.18 -22.81
N THR A 213 18.38 15.30 -23.79
CA THR A 213 19.39 15.13 -24.87
C THR A 213 19.06 15.95 -26.13
N LYS A 214 18.01 16.74 -26.12
CA LYS A 214 17.65 17.70 -27.18
C LYS A 214 17.79 19.14 -26.70
#